data_369577779c8128edb4a9ae9e7de6bb88
#
_entry.id   369577779c8128edb4a9ae9e7de6bb88
#
_cell.length_a   1.000
_cell.length_b   1.000
_cell.length_c   1.000
_cell.angle_alpha   90.00
_cell.angle_beta   90.00
_cell.angle_gamma   90.00
#
_symmetry.space_group_name_H-M   'P 1'
#
loop_
_entity.id
_entity.type
_entity.pdbx_description
1 polymer ?
#
loop_
_entity_poly.entity_id
_entity_poly.type
_entity_poly.pdbx_seq_one_letter_code
_entity_poly.pdbx_strand_id
1 'polypeptide(L)'
;MKYLKKIFVLVISVLLIAGCGKDKLPGNDKREKDKEAKKLQIVDESKDTRSYAVMINNNHQAWPHAGLQESYLNYEIITEGGITRFLALFRDSIPEKIGSIRSSRIYFLDYAMENDAIYVHWGGSKEAYSDINSLKLDHIDGMDYEGKYFFRDKTLNRAYEHTGFTKGSMLKEAATALGFKTTSDKGLLLNYSVDEIDLSKMDGALKADDIEIEYSNYQTTNYKYDSENKVYLRSMSGEAHTDLVTGKQYTAKNIITYQVKNSSYDSYGRQELDNIGSGEGYYISNGYAVPITWEKTCRSCKTVYKYKDGQEIKLNDGNTWIQIQPLNKVLDITGNKENSNNNSSEE
;
A
#
# COMPACT_ATOMS: atom_id res chain seq x y z
N MET A 1 -57.41 -26.77 30.67
CA MET A 1 -57.49 -28.20 31.03
C MET A 1 -56.13 -28.83 30.82
N LYS A 2 -55.55 -29.24 31.92
CA LYS A 2 -54.68 -30.41 32.23
C LYS A 2 -53.43 -30.63 31.36
N TYR A 3 -52.27 -30.35 31.94
CA TYR A 3 -51.24 -31.27 32.56
C TYR A 3 -50.66 -32.30 31.59
N LEU A 4 -49.30 -32.40 31.42
CA LEU A 4 -48.47 -33.30 32.20
C LEU A 4 -46.94 -33.02 31.98
N LYS A 5 -46.22 -32.83 33.07
CA LYS A 5 -44.75 -32.93 33.21
C LYS A 5 -44.31 -34.39 33.03
N LYS A 6 -43.17 -34.61 32.42
CA LYS A 6 -42.38 -35.82 32.73
C LYS A 6 -40.92 -35.48 32.93
N ILE A 7 -40.52 -35.65 34.17
CA ILE A 7 -39.17 -35.77 34.72
C ILE A 7 -38.60 -37.11 34.29
N PHE A 8 -37.36 -37.16 33.85
CA PHE A 8 -36.60 -38.42 33.78
C PHE A 8 -35.32 -38.32 34.61
N VAL A 9 -35.24 -39.24 35.55
CA VAL A 9 -34.27 -39.37 36.64
C VAL A 9 -33.01 -40.09 36.15
N LEU A 10 -31.89 -39.60 36.64
CA LEU A 10 -30.52 -40.11 36.56
C LEU A 10 -30.41 -41.51 37.21
N VAL A 11 -29.70 -42.43 36.59
CA VAL A 11 -29.18 -43.64 37.25
C VAL A 11 -27.69 -43.74 36.98
N ILE A 12 -26.93 -43.57 38.07
CA ILE A 12 -25.50 -43.79 38.15
C ILE A 12 -25.31 -45.28 38.46
N SER A 13 -24.51 -45.98 37.66
CA SER A 13 -23.97 -47.29 38.01
C SER A 13 -22.46 -47.25 38.07
N VAL A 14 -21.94 -47.34 39.27
CA VAL A 14 -20.52 -47.53 39.57
C VAL A 14 -20.23 -49.03 39.49
N LEU A 15 -19.25 -49.39 38.66
CA LEU A 15 -18.65 -50.73 38.70
C LEU A 15 -17.15 -50.56 38.92
N LEU A 16 -16.74 -50.91 40.15
CA LEU A 16 -15.34 -51.13 40.53
C LEU A 16 -14.92 -52.52 40.06
N ILE A 17 -13.89 -52.62 39.24
CA ILE A 17 -13.11 -53.84 39.08
C ILE A 17 -11.64 -53.50 39.33
N ALA A 18 -11.10 -54.07 40.40
CA ALA A 18 -9.68 -54.07 40.70
C ALA A 18 -8.98 -55.16 39.85
N GLY A 19 -7.86 -54.82 39.22
CA GLY A 19 -7.00 -55.75 38.52
C GLY A 19 -5.56 -55.22 38.49
N CYS A 20 -4.68 -55.96 39.13
CA CYS A 20 -3.25 -55.67 39.33
C CYS A 20 -2.40 -55.53 38.07
N GLY A 21 -1.49 -54.58 38.09
CA GLY A 21 -0.06 -54.74 37.82
C GLY A 21 0.40 -54.85 36.36
N LYS A 22 1.06 -53.79 35.89
CA LYS A 22 2.43 -53.83 35.31
C LYS A 22 2.93 -52.43 35.04
N ASP A 23 4.09 -52.12 35.59
CA ASP A 23 4.84 -50.87 35.38
C ASP A 23 5.01 -50.58 33.90
N LYS A 24 4.54 -49.40 33.43
CA LYS A 24 5.01 -48.72 32.22
C LYS A 24 5.48 -47.35 32.60
N LEU A 25 6.74 -47.09 32.26
CA LEU A 25 7.45 -45.80 32.32
C LEU A 25 6.60 -44.64 31.80
N PRO A 26 6.75 -43.40 32.35
CA PRO A 26 6.04 -42.23 31.85
C PRO A 26 6.53 -41.89 30.45
N GLY A 27 5.71 -42.17 29.47
CA GLY A 27 5.87 -41.66 28.13
C GLY A 27 5.79 -40.14 28.18
N ASN A 28 6.84 -39.52 27.68
CA ASN A 28 6.99 -38.06 27.54
C ASN A 28 6.04 -37.60 26.45
N ASP A 29 4.76 -37.39 26.76
CA ASP A 29 3.79 -36.74 25.87
C ASP A 29 4.17 -35.29 25.75
N LYS A 30 5.18 -35.00 24.95
CA LYS A 30 5.34 -33.68 24.35
C LYS A 30 4.16 -33.47 23.40
N ARG A 31 3.10 -32.88 23.92
CA ARG A 31 2.14 -32.17 23.08
C ARG A 31 2.94 -31.11 22.34
N GLU A 32 3.29 -31.39 21.09
CA GLU A 32 3.62 -30.34 20.13
C GLU A 32 2.42 -29.39 20.13
N LYS A 33 2.59 -28.21 20.74
CA LYS A 33 1.70 -27.11 20.49
C LYS A 33 1.88 -26.84 18.99
N ASP A 34 0.88 -27.16 18.19
CA ASP A 34 0.78 -26.70 16.83
C ASP A 34 1.04 -25.19 16.85
N LYS A 35 2.23 -24.78 16.42
CA LYS A 35 2.51 -23.38 16.19
C LYS A 35 1.62 -22.96 15.05
N GLU A 36 0.61 -22.19 15.36
CA GLU A 36 -0.23 -21.56 14.33
C GLU A 36 0.67 -20.91 13.29
N ALA A 37 0.51 -21.28 12.03
CA ALA A 37 1.37 -20.73 10.97
C ALA A 37 1.22 -19.21 10.93
N LYS A 38 2.33 -18.50 10.92
CA LYS A 38 2.34 -17.03 10.77
C LYS A 38 1.61 -16.66 9.48
N LYS A 39 0.77 -15.63 9.55
CA LYS A 39 0.03 -15.07 8.40
C LYS A 39 0.44 -13.63 8.19
N LEU A 40 0.39 -13.20 6.95
CA LEU A 40 0.57 -11.79 6.61
C LEU A 40 -0.52 -10.96 7.28
N GLN A 41 -0.14 -9.75 7.75
CA GLN A 41 -1.05 -8.80 8.36
C GLN A 41 -1.57 -7.79 7.34
N ILE A 42 -0.73 -7.46 6.33
CA ILE A 42 -1.08 -6.42 5.35
C ILE A 42 -2.15 -6.88 4.36
N VAL A 43 -2.19 -8.16 4.02
CA VAL A 43 -3.16 -8.77 3.10
C VAL A 43 -3.49 -10.20 3.54
N ASP A 44 -4.71 -10.64 3.24
CA ASP A 44 -5.15 -12.01 3.43
C ASP A 44 -4.97 -12.79 2.12
N GLU A 45 -3.85 -13.53 2.00
CA GLU A 45 -3.55 -14.32 0.80
C GLU A 45 -4.51 -15.50 0.59
N SER A 46 -5.31 -15.87 1.60
CA SER A 46 -6.33 -16.91 1.45
C SER A 46 -7.54 -16.45 0.66
N LYS A 47 -7.65 -15.14 0.37
CA LYS A 47 -8.71 -14.53 -0.40
C LYS A 47 -8.24 -14.14 -1.79
N ASP A 48 -9.09 -14.30 -2.75
CA ASP A 48 -8.90 -13.85 -4.13
C ASP A 48 -9.53 -12.47 -4.40
N THR A 49 -9.73 -11.65 -3.35
CA THR A 49 -10.34 -10.32 -3.43
C THR A 49 -9.60 -9.45 -4.45
N ARG A 50 -10.35 -8.87 -5.38
CA ARG A 50 -9.83 -7.89 -6.34
C ARG A 50 -9.66 -6.52 -5.69
N SER A 51 -8.54 -5.86 -5.94
CA SER A 51 -8.21 -4.57 -5.35
C SER A 51 -8.99 -3.42 -6.00
N TYR A 52 -9.16 -2.32 -5.25
CA TYR A 52 -9.56 -1.02 -5.78
C TYR A 52 -8.32 -0.12 -5.85
N ALA A 53 -8.03 0.44 -7.02
CA ALA A 53 -6.95 1.40 -7.24
C ALA A 53 -7.51 2.82 -7.34
N VAL A 54 -7.34 3.61 -6.30
CA VAL A 54 -7.99 4.92 -6.13
C VAL A 54 -7.01 6.05 -6.40
N MET A 55 -7.37 6.94 -7.33
CA MET A 55 -6.61 8.16 -7.64
C MET A 55 -6.76 9.21 -6.54
N ILE A 56 -5.69 9.56 -5.87
CA ILE A 56 -5.67 10.54 -4.77
C ILE A 56 -4.90 11.80 -5.20
N ASN A 57 -5.52 12.94 -4.90
CA ASN A 57 -4.97 14.27 -5.16
C ASN A 57 -3.84 14.59 -4.18
N ASN A 58 -2.68 15.04 -4.66
CA ASN A 58 -1.59 15.47 -3.80
C ASN A 58 -1.21 16.96 -4.00
N ASN A 59 -2.14 17.80 -4.44
CA ASN A 59 -1.97 19.24 -4.33
C ASN A 59 -1.93 19.64 -2.85
N HIS A 60 -1.06 20.57 -2.45
CA HIS A 60 -0.92 21.02 -1.05
C HIS A 60 -2.26 21.54 -0.47
N GLN A 61 -3.13 22.12 -1.29
CA GLN A 61 -4.46 22.58 -0.88
C GLN A 61 -5.43 21.41 -0.61
N ALA A 62 -5.06 20.16 -0.95
CA ALA A 62 -5.84 18.97 -0.68
C ALA A 62 -5.44 18.27 0.62
N TRP A 63 -4.39 18.75 1.30
CA TRP A 63 -3.92 18.16 2.56
C TRP A 63 -4.80 18.57 3.76
N PRO A 64 -4.91 17.71 4.80
CA PRO A 64 -4.50 16.29 4.87
C PRO A 64 -5.40 15.36 4.04
N HIS A 65 -4.88 14.18 3.68
CA HIS A 65 -5.60 13.12 2.97
C HIS A 65 -6.40 12.23 3.92
N ALA A 66 -7.27 11.37 3.39
CA ALA A 66 -7.99 10.38 4.19
C ALA A 66 -7.79 8.96 3.64
N GLY A 67 -7.51 8.02 4.53
CA GLY A 67 -7.58 6.59 4.29
C GLY A 67 -6.34 5.94 3.67
N LEU A 68 -5.21 6.65 3.51
CA LEU A 68 -4.02 6.09 2.86
C LEU A 68 -3.28 5.06 3.74
N GLN A 69 -3.50 5.04 5.06
CA GLN A 69 -2.82 4.08 5.95
C GLN A 69 -3.33 2.65 5.75
N GLU A 70 -4.59 2.49 5.35
CA GLU A 70 -5.23 1.20 5.11
C GLU A 70 -4.94 0.62 3.72
N SER A 71 -4.31 1.39 2.83
CA SER A 71 -3.84 0.88 1.56
C SER A 71 -2.62 -0.04 1.75
N TYR A 72 -2.63 -1.19 1.07
CA TYR A 72 -1.48 -2.09 1.13
C TYR A 72 -0.34 -1.64 0.20
N LEU A 73 -0.66 -0.89 -0.85
CA LEU A 73 0.27 -0.40 -1.85
C LEU A 73 -0.13 1.00 -2.32
N ASN A 74 0.82 1.93 -2.34
CA ASN A 74 0.66 3.28 -2.86
C ASN A 74 1.73 3.57 -3.90
N TYR A 75 1.33 4.05 -5.07
CA TYR A 75 2.24 4.67 -6.03
C TYR A 75 2.18 6.18 -5.87
N GLU A 76 3.33 6.84 -5.92
CA GLU A 76 3.43 8.29 -6.07
C GLU A 76 4.13 8.63 -7.37
N ILE A 77 3.46 9.45 -8.20
CA ILE A 77 3.93 9.78 -9.56
C ILE A 77 3.67 11.25 -9.84
N ILE A 78 4.61 11.89 -10.54
CA ILE A 78 4.48 13.29 -10.96
C ILE A 78 3.32 13.47 -11.96
N THR A 79 2.68 14.63 -11.89
CA THR A 79 1.65 15.09 -12.81
C THR A 79 1.95 16.52 -13.27
N GLU A 80 0.97 17.20 -13.86
CA GLU A 80 1.10 18.59 -14.29
C GLU A 80 1.40 19.55 -13.12
N GLY A 81 2.12 20.64 -13.42
CA GLY A 81 2.45 21.67 -12.44
C GLY A 81 3.49 21.27 -11.40
N GLY A 82 4.19 20.15 -11.61
CA GLY A 82 5.15 19.60 -10.64
C GLY A 82 4.50 18.95 -9.41
N ILE A 83 3.17 18.82 -9.41
CA ILE A 83 2.39 18.15 -8.36
C ILE A 83 2.51 16.64 -8.56
N THR A 84 2.44 15.84 -7.49
CA THR A 84 2.26 14.40 -7.61
C THR A 84 0.79 14.01 -7.41
N ARG A 85 0.45 12.77 -7.74
CA ARG A 85 -0.77 12.07 -7.32
C ARG A 85 -0.41 10.72 -6.77
N PHE A 86 -1.31 10.18 -5.94
CA PHE A 86 -1.20 8.80 -5.51
C PHE A 86 -2.19 7.92 -6.26
N LEU A 87 -1.77 6.67 -6.48
CA LEU A 87 -2.67 5.57 -6.77
C LEU A 87 -2.63 4.65 -5.56
N ALA A 88 -3.67 4.70 -4.74
CA ALA A 88 -3.77 3.92 -3.51
C ALA A 88 -4.57 2.65 -3.74
N LEU A 89 -3.98 1.49 -3.40
CA LEU A 89 -4.61 0.19 -3.59
C LEU A 89 -5.15 -0.35 -2.27
N PHE A 90 -6.44 -0.68 -2.28
CA PHE A 90 -7.16 -1.27 -1.16
C PHE A 90 -7.68 -2.64 -1.54
N ARG A 91 -7.63 -3.59 -0.62
CA ARG A 91 -8.09 -4.96 -0.87
C ARG A 91 -9.00 -5.46 0.25
N ASP A 92 -8.44 -5.97 1.32
CA ASP A 92 -9.20 -6.60 2.42
C ASP A 92 -9.78 -5.57 3.39
N SER A 93 -9.02 -4.52 3.68
CA SER A 93 -9.44 -3.37 4.47
C SER A 93 -9.62 -2.16 3.56
N ILE A 94 -10.80 -1.55 3.58
CA ILE A 94 -11.11 -0.36 2.78
C ILE A 94 -11.80 0.63 3.71
N PRO A 95 -11.20 1.81 3.98
CA PRO A 95 -11.72 2.76 4.96
C PRO A 95 -13.02 3.43 4.49
N GLU A 96 -13.80 3.95 5.46
CA GLU A 96 -15.07 4.64 5.19
C GLU A 96 -14.90 6.13 4.83
N LYS A 97 -13.67 6.57 4.61
CA LYS A 97 -13.37 7.87 3.99
C LYS A 97 -12.05 7.79 3.24
N ILE A 98 -12.10 7.98 1.91
CA ILE A 98 -10.95 7.91 1.02
C ILE A 98 -10.92 9.17 0.15
N GLY A 99 -9.80 9.86 0.11
CA GLY A 99 -9.63 11.02 -0.75
C GLY A 99 -8.72 12.12 -0.19
N SER A 100 -8.75 13.30 -0.81
CA SER A 100 -9.64 13.67 -1.92
C SER A 100 -9.23 12.96 -3.22
N ILE A 101 -10.24 12.52 -3.96
CA ILE A 101 -10.06 11.78 -5.22
C ILE A 101 -9.79 12.76 -6.36
N ARG A 102 -8.99 12.35 -7.34
CA ARG A 102 -8.57 13.21 -8.46
C ARG A 102 -8.59 12.50 -9.81
N SER A 103 -8.33 13.29 -10.83
CA SER A 103 -8.43 12.88 -12.23
C SER A 103 -7.36 11.87 -12.64
N SER A 104 -7.75 10.95 -13.50
CA SER A 104 -6.89 9.98 -14.18
C SER A 104 -5.87 10.62 -15.11
N ARG A 105 -4.71 9.98 -15.25
CA ARG A 105 -3.71 10.19 -16.32
C ARG A 105 -3.31 8.83 -16.87
N ILE A 106 -2.81 8.79 -18.11
CA ILE A 106 -2.57 7.56 -18.87
C ILE A 106 -1.73 6.54 -18.12
N TYR A 107 -0.60 6.98 -17.58
CA TYR A 107 0.36 6.08 -16.91
C TYR A 107 -0.15 5.47 -15.59
N PHE A 108 -1.15 6.06 -14.93
CA PHE A 108 -1.78 5.43 -13.76
C PHE A 108 -2.61 4.21 -14.13
N LEU A 109 -3.13 4.16 -15.38
CA LEU A 109 -3.86 2.99 -15.88
C LEU A 109 -2.95 1.76 -15.94
N ASP A 110 -1.67 1.95 -16.28
CA ASP A 110 -0.69 0.87 -16.38
C ASP A 110 -0.49 0.19 -15.02
N TYR A 111 -0.45 0.98 -13.94
CA TYR A 111 -0.32 0.48 -12.58
C TYR A 111 -1.63 -0.09 -12.01
N ALA A 112 -2.78 0.42 -12.43
CA ALA A 112 -4.06 -0.20 -12.12
C ALA A 112 -4.21 -1.58 -12.79
N MET A 113 -3.80 -1.70 -14.06
CA MET A 113 -3.87 -2.95 -14.84
C MET A 113 -2.89 -4.02 -14.34
N GLU A 114 -1.66 -3.65 -13.95
CA GLU A 114 -0.71 -4.64 -13.43
C GLU A 114 -1.18 -5.29 -12.12
N ASN A 115 -2.01 -4.56 -11.35
CA ASN A 115 -2.63 -5.05 -10.13
C ASN A 115 -4.02 -5.67 -10.35
N ASP A 116 -4.51 -5.77 -11.59
CA ASP A 116 -5.86 -6.22 -11.93
C ASP A 116 -6.95 -5.51 -11.10
N ALA A 117 -6.77 -4.24 -10.81
CA ALA A 117 -7.63 -3.50 -9.89
C ALA A 117 -8.85 -2.88 -10.60
N ILE A 118 -9.95 -2.71 -9.85
CA ILE A 118 -11.04 -1.81 -10.24
C ILE A 118 -10.54 -0.37 -10.05
N TYR A 119 -10.50 0.39 -11.14
CA TYR A 119 -9.91 1.72 -11.15
C TYR A 119 -10.91 2.78 -10.69
N VAL A 120 -10.52 3.64 -9.73
CA VAL A 120 -11.40 4.66 -9.14
C VAL A 120 -10.78 6.04 -9.31
N HIS A 121 -11.50 6.94 -9.96
CA HIS A 121 -11.01 8.30 -10.24
C HIS A 121 -12.15 9.32 -10.27
N TRP A 122 -11.82 10.59 -10.36
CA TRP A 122 -12.80 11.66 -10.53
C TRP A 122 -12.39 12.56 -11.69
N GLY A 123 -12.91 12.26 -12.87
CA GLY A 123 -12.49 12.88 -14.11
C GLY A 123 -11.18 12.31 -14.67
N GLY A 124 -10.75 12.82 -15.81
CA GLY A 124 -9.53 12.37 -16.48
C GLY A 124 -9.10 13.29 -17.63
N SER A 125 -7.89 13.07 -18.17
CA SER A 125 -7.52 13.63 -19.46
C SER A 125 -8.27 12.92 -20.58
N LYS A 126 -8.36 13.54 -21.77
CA LYS A 126 -9.02 12.93 -22.95
C LYS A 126 -8.36 11.60 -23.30
N GLU A 127 -7.05 11.55 -23.25
CA GLU A 127 -6.23 10.39 -23.55
C GLU A 127 -6.48 9.26 -22.52
N ALA A 128 -6.59 9.60 -21.21
CA ALA A 128 -6.92 8.62 -20.19
C ALA A 128 -8.32 8.01 -20.40
N TYR A 129 -9.33 8.81 -20.76
CA TYR A 129 -10.65 8.29 -21.11
C TYR A 129 -10.64 7.42 -22.37
N SER A 130 -9.88 7.83 -23.40
CA SER A 130 -9.70 7.02 -24.60
C SER A 130 -9.12 5.65 -24.28
N ASP A 131 -8.11 5.61 -23.41
CA ASP A 131 -7.45 4.37 -23.02
C ASP A 131 -8.34 3.51 -22.11
N ILE A 132 -9.04 4.09 -21.15
CA ILE A 132 -10.01 3.37 -20.30
C ILE A 132 -11.02 2.61 -21.19
N ASN A 133 -11.56 3.29 -22.20
CA ASN A 133 -12.55 2.71 -23.12
C ASN A 133 -11.93 1.63 -24.02
N SER A 134 -10.78 1.90 -24.64
CA SER A 134 -10.14 0.99 -25.60
C SER A 134 -9.61 -0.28 -24.90
N LEU A 135 -9.11 -0.14 -23.68
CA LEU A 135 -8.60 -1.24 -22.85
C LEU A 135 -9.72 -1.96 -22.07
N LYS A 136 -10.96 -1.43 -22.13
CA LYS A 136 -12.13 -1.96 -21.40
C LYS A 136 -11.85 -2.13 -19.91
N LEU A 137 -11.25 -1.11 -19.31
CA LEU A 137 -10.87 -1.14 -17.91
C LEU A 137 -12.11 -0.99 -17.02
N ASP A 138 -12.30 -1.89 -16.06
CA ASP A 138 -13.32 -1.72 -15.03
C ASP A 138 -12.99 -0.50 -14.20
N HIS A 139 -13.84 0.56 -14.28
CA HIS A 139 -13.59 1.80 -13.57
C HIS A 139 -14.85 2.41 -12.97
N ILE A 140 -14.68 3.23 -11.94
CA ILE A 140 -15.74 3.99 -11.28
C ILE A 140 -15.32 5.46 -11.30
N ASP A 141 -16.05 6.30 -12.05
CA ASP A 141 -15.76 7.73 -12.20
C ASP A 141 -16.69 8.58 -11.32
N GLY A 142 -16.09 9.44 -10.49
CA GLY A 142 -16.84 10.41 -9.71
C GLY A 142 -17.62 11.44 -10.54
N MET A 143 -17.27 11.64 -11.83
CA MET A 143 -18.05 12.48 -12.73
C MET A 143 -19.45 11.89 -13.01
N ASP A 144 -19.54 10.56 -13.09
CA ASP A 144 -20.78 9.86 -13.40
C ASP A 144 -21.60 9.54 -12.14
N TYR A 145 -20.95 9.43 -10.99
CA TYR A 145 -21.56 8.90 -9.76
C TYR A 145 -21.46 9.83 -8.54
N GLU A 146 -21.25 11.15 -8.74
CA GLU A 146 -21.36 12.14 -7.64
C GLU A 146 -22.76 12.09 -7.04
N GLY A 147 -22.83 12.09 -5.70
CA GLY A 147 -24.07 11.96 -4.94
C GLY A 147 -24.56 10.52 -4.75
N LYS A 148 -24.00 9.53 -5.47
CA LYS A 148 -24.32 8.11 -5.31
C LYS A 148 -23.19 7.31 -4.66
N TYR A 149 -22.03 7.25 -5.31
CA TYR A 149 -20.86 6.53 -4.80
C TYR A 149 -19.71 7.47 -4.42
N PHE A 150 -19.87 8.76 -4.70
CA PHE A 150 -18.94 9.82 -4.34
C PHE A 150 -19.69 10.98 -3.70
N PHE A 151 -19.03 11.69 -2.81
CA PHE A 151 -19.59 12.84 -2.14
C PHE A 151 -18.56 13.96 -1.99
N ARG A 152 -19.07 15.20 -1.83
CA ARG A 152 -18.25 16.36 -1.47
C ARG A 152 -18.33 16.59 0.03
N ASP A 153 -17.17 16.62 0.68
CA ASP A 153 -17.11 17.04 2.09
C ASP A 153 -17.08 18.56 2.18
N LYS A 154 -18.27 19.13 2.36
CA LYS A 154 -18.50 20.57 2.46
C LYS A 154 -18.03 21.18 3.79
N THR A 155 -17.62 20.38 4.75
CA THR A 155 -17.10 20.85 6.04
C THR A 155 -15.64 21.31 5.93
N LEU A 156 -14.95 20.90 4.86
CA LEU A 156 -13.57 21.25 4.61
C LEU A 156 -13.48 22.65 3.95
N ASN A 157 -12.64 23.52 4.53
CA ASN A 157 -12.34 24.83 3.94
C ASN A 157 -11.29 24.67 2.82
N ARG A 158 -11.73 24.14 1.66
CA ARG A 158 -10.89 23.84 0.49
C ARG A 158 -11.62 24.23 -0.80
N ALA A 159 -10.87 24.44 -1.89
CA ALA A 159 -11.47 24.60 -3.21
C ALA A 159 -12.30 23.35 -3.57
N TYR A 160 -13.35 23.54 -4.36
CA TYR A 160 -14.33 22.50 -4.69
C TYR A 160 -13.71 21.20 -5.20
N GLU A 161 -12.69 21.32 -6.05
CA GLU A 161 -11.96 20.17 -6.61
C GLU A 161 -11.14 19.36 -5.57
N HIS A 162 -10.95 19.87 -4.35
CA HIS A 162 -10.23 19.19 -3.27
C HIS A 162 -11.16 18.59 -2.19
N THR A 163 -12.47 18.58 -2.44
CA THR A 163 -13.50 18.11 -1.48
C THR A 163 -14.15 16.78 -1.87
N GLY A 164 -13.67 16.10 -2.93
CA GLY A 164 -14.25 14.85 -3.43
C GLY A 164 -13.75 13.62 -2.69
N PHE A 165 -14.66 12.80 -2.13
CA PHE A 165 -14.35 11.58 -1.37
C PHE A 165 -15.29 10.44 -1.78
N THR A 166 -14.88 9.21 -1.39
CA THR A 166 -15.69 8.00 -1.43
C THR A 166 -15.57 7.23 -0.11
N LYS A 167 -16.24 6.10 -0.02
CA LYS A 167 -16.19 5.14 1.08
C LYS A 167 -15.96 3.74 0.58
N GLY A 168 -15.33 2.89 1.39
CA GLY A 168 -15.16 1.48 1.07
C GLY A 168 -16.49 0.77 0.81
N SER A 169 -17.51 1.06 1.60
CA SER A 169 -18.89 0.56 1.40
C SER A 169 -19.47 0.99 0.05
N MET A 170 -19.29 2.26 -0.34
CA MET A 170 -19.75 2.79 -1.62
C MET A 170 -19.03 2.16 -2.83
N LEU A 171 -17.73 1.91 -2.73
CA LEU A 171 -16.97 1.25 -3.80
C LEU A 171 -17.43 -0.19 -4.03
N LYS A 172 -17.71 -0.94 -2.95
CA LYS A 172 -18.24 -2.31 -3.02
C LYS A 172 -19.64 -2.33 -3.64
N GLU A 173 -20.50 -1.38 -3.26
CA GLU A 173 -21.82 -1.23 -3.84
C GLU A 173 -21.73 -0.89 -5.34
N ALA A 174 -20.85 0.06 -5.72
CA ALA A 174 -20.64 0.45 -7.11
C ALA A 174 -20.17 -0.73 -7.97
N ALA A 175 -19.14 -1.47 -7.51
CA ALA A 175 -18.62 -2.63 -8.24
C ALA A 175 -19.70 -3.69 -8.48
N THR A 176 -20.54 -3.95 -7.46
CA THR A 176 -21.68 -4.88 -7.57
C THR A 176 -22.72 -4.38 -8.58
N ALA A 177 -23.10 -3.10 -8.48
CA ALA A 177 -24.12 -2.51 -9.34
C ALA A 177 -23.69 -2.40 -10.81
N LEU A 178 -22.39 -2.26 -11.05
CA LEU A 178 -21.77 -2.20 -12.39
C LEU A 178 -21.44 -3.59 -12.95
N GLY A 179 -21.64 -4.66 -12.16
CA GLY A 179 -21.39 -6.04 -12.59
C GLY A 179 -19.91 -6.39 -12.71
N PHE A 180 -19.03 -5.69 -12.00
CA PHE A 180 -17.60 -5.96 -12.04
C PHE A 180 -17.26 -7.25 -11.28
N LYS A 181 -16.32 -8.04 -11.82
CA LYS A 181 -15.73 -9.16 -11.08
C LYS A 181 -14.98 -8.62 -9.87
N THR A 182 -15.31 -9.07 -8.68
CA THR A 182 -14.71 -8.63 -7.41
C THR A 182 -13.61 -9.56 -6.90
N THR A 183 -13.27 -10.59 -7.70
CA THR A 183 -12.16 -11.51 -7.46
C THR A 183 -11.11 -11.39 -8.54
N SER A 184 -9.84 -11.70 -8.23
CA SER A 184 -8.72 -11.68 -9.16
C SER A 184 -7.94 -12.99 -9.07
N ASP A 185 -7.58 -13.55 -10.23
CA ASP A 185 -6.74 -14.74 -10.34
C ASP A 185 -5.24 -14.39 -10.43
N LYS A 186 -4.88 -13.10 -10.48
CA LYS A 186 -3.50 -12.67 -10.74
C LYS A 186 -2.58 -12.67 -9.50
N GLY A 187 -3.14 -12.85 -8.31
CA GLY A 187 -2.38 -12.71 -7.06
C GLY A 187 -1.86 -11.27 -6.85
N LEU A 188 -1.03 -11.08 -5.82
CA LEU A 188 -0.41 -9.79 -5.53
C LEU A 188 0.69 -9.44 -6.54
N LEU A 189 0.96 -8.14 -6.73
CA LEU A 189 2.10 -7.66 -7.50
C LEU A 189 3.41 -8.01 -6.79
N LEU A 190 3.46 -7.80 -5.47
CA LEU A 190 4.65 -7.90 -4.64
C LEU A 190 4.60 -9.15 -3.76
N ASN A 191 5.76 -9.76 -3.52
CA ASN A 191 5.92 -10.94 -2.68
C ASN A 191 6.22 -10.52 -1.24
N TYR A 192 5.26 -10.63 -0.33
CA TYR A 192 5.45 -10.33 1.09
C TYR A 192 5.96 -11.55 1.87
N SER A 193 6.76 -11.30 2.90
CA SER A 193 7.32 -12.33 3.78
C SER A 193 6.71 -12.22 5.18
N VAL A 194 6.24 -13.34 5.72
CA VAL A 194 5.78 -13.44 7.12
C VAL A 194 6.93 -13.35 8.13
N ASP A 195 8.15 -13.66 7.68
CA ASP A 195 9.37 -13.52 8.49
C ASP A 195 10.09 -12.23 8.13
N GLU A 196 10.61 -11.54 9.16
CA GLU A 196 11.33 -10.29 8.98
C GLU A 196 12.57 -10.48 8.12
N ILE A 197 12.72 -9.63 7.10
CA ILE A 197 13.86 -9.61 6.20
C ILE A 197 14.85 -8.56 6.71
N ASP A 198 16.07 -8.98 6.97
CA ASP A 198 17.16 -8.12 7.43
C ASP A 198 18.00 -7.65 6.24
N LEU A 199 17.65 -6.46 5.72
CA LEU A 199 18.34 -5.86 4.59
C LEU A 199 19.82 -5.50 4.91
N SER A 200 20.19 -5.33 6.17
CA SER A 200 21.55 -4.95 6.57
C SER A 200 22.63 -5.96 6.15
N LYS A 201 22.21 -7.20 5.88
CA LYS A 201 23.09 -8.31 5.50
C LYS A 201 23.17 -8.53 3.99
N MET A 202 22.45 -7.74 3.21
CA MET A 202 22.39 -7.89 1.77
C MET A 202 23.52 -7.12 1.08
N ASP A 203 23.92 -7.58 -0.10
CA ASP A 203 24.98 -6.92 -0.88
C ASP A 203 24.56 -5.50 -1.29
N GLY A 204 25.45 -4.54 -1.04
CA GLY A 204 25.23 -3.12 -1.31
C GLY A 204 24.25 -2.43 -0.36
N ALA A 205 23.95 -3.02 0.82
CA ALA A 205 23.10 -2.40 1.83
C ALA A 205 23.67 -1.06 2.31
N LEU A 206 22.82 -0.06 2.39
CA LEU A 206 23.10 1.30 2.86
C LEU A 206 22.24 1.59 4.08
N LYS A 207 22.76 2.38 5.04
CA LYS A 207 21.90 2.98 6.08
C LYS A 207 20.91 3.93 5.44
N ALA A 208 19.64 3.84 5.85
CA ALA A 208 18.54 4.62 5.30
C ALA A 208 17.63 5.12 6.43
N ASP A 209 18.18 5.96 7.31
CA ASP A 209 17.41 6.55 8.41
C ASP A 209 16.61 7.76 7.93
N ASP A 210 17.16 8.54 6.97
CA ASP A 210 16.50 9.68 6.34
C ASP A 210 16.54 9.50 4.82
N ILE A 211 15.39 9.72 4.16
CA ILE A 211 15.24 9.58 2.71
C ILE A 211 14.54 10.83 2.20
N GLU A 212 15.14 11.45 1.18
CA GLU A 212 14.56 12.58 0.46
C GLU A 212 14.37 12.24 -1.03
N ILE A 213 13.18 12.46 -1.55
CA ILE A 213 12.77 12.16 -2.92
C ILE A 213 12.19 13.44 -3.53
N GLU A 214 12.97 14.15 -4.33
CA GLU A 214 12.53 15.35 -5.04
C GLU A 214 11.76 14.96 -6.30
N TYR A 215 10.52 15.41 -6.46
CA TYR A 215 9.75 15.31 -7.70
C TYR A 215 9.86 16.57 -8.55
N SER A 216 9.85 17.71 -7.90
CA SER A 216 9.90 19.03 -8.52
C SER A 216 10.25 20.09 -7.48
N ASN A 217 10.39 21.35 -7.89
CA ASN A 217 10.53 22.48 -6.95
C ASN A 217 9.27 22.68 -6.08
N TYR A 218 8.15 22.05 -6.44
CA TYR A 218 6.88 22.10 -5.68
C TYR A 218 6.71 20.93 -4.71
N GLN A 219 7.21 19.74 -5.07
CA GLN A 219 6.94 18.52 -4.32
C GLN A 219 8.24 17.78 -3.99
N THR A 220 8.48 17.60 -2.71
CA THR A 220 9.49 16.70 -2.14
C THR A 220 8.81 15.75 -1.15
N THR A 221 9.12 14.47 -1.21
CA THR A 221 8.64 13.46 -0.29
C THR A 221 9.79 13.01 0.60
N ASN A 222 9.58 12.97 1.90
CA ASN A 222 10.58 12.58 2.88
C ASN A 222 10.09 11.42 3.74
N TYR A 223 11.02 10.57 4.15
CA TYR A 223 10.79 9.47 5.08
C TYR A 223 11.87 9.46 6.15
N LYS A 224 11.44 9.39 7.41
CA LYS A 224 12.34 9.27 8.55
C LYS A 224 12.08 7.96 9.27
N TYR A 225 13.13 7.17 9.47
CA TYR A 225 13.02 5.87 10.13
C TYR A 225 12.74 6.01 11.63
N ASP A 226 11.68 5.37 12.07
CA ASP A 226 11.35 5.14 13.47
C ASP A 226 11.79 3.71 13.84
N SER A 227 12.91 3.62 14.53
CA SER A 227 13.52 2.34 14.89
C SER A 227 12.73 1.57 15.98
N GLU A 228 11.93 2.26 16.79
CA GLU A 228 11.09 1.64 17.82
C GLU A 228 9.93 0.87 17.16
N ASN A 229 9.24 1.51 16.21
CA ASN A 229 8.10 0.93 15.51
C ASN A 229 8.50 0.21 14.21
N LYS A 230 9.76 0.32 13.77
CA LYS A 230 10.31 -0.26 12.55
C LYS A 230 9.53 0.15 11.29
N VAL A 231 9.17 1.42 11.20
CA VAL A 231 8.46 2.04 10.08
C VAL A 231 9.11 3.37 9.72
N TYR A 232 8.76 3.90 8.56
CA TYR A 232 9.16 5.24 8.13
C TYR A 232 8.02 6.22 8.31
N LEU A 233 8.25 7.31 9.05
CA LEU A 233 7.34 8.44 9.17
C LEU A 233 7.40 9.27 7.89
N ARG A 234 6.27 9.44 7.23
CA ARG A 234 6.21 10.14 5.95
C ARG A 234 5.91 11.63 6.12
N SER A 235 6.67 12.46 5.40
CA SER A 235 6.46 13.91 5.31
C SER A 235 6.50 14.35 3.86
N MET A 236 5.94 15.53 3.57
CA MET A 236 5.91 16.12 2.23
C MET A 236 6.22 17.60 2.32
N SER A 237 7.18 18.08 1.53
CA SER A 237 7.56 19.50 1.44
C SER A 237 7.73 20.17 2.82
N GLY A 238 8.37 19.44 3.76
CA GLY A 238 8.64 19.89 5.12
C GLY A 238 7.52 19.70 6.14
N GLU A 239 6.33 19.24 5.73
CA GLU A 239 5.19 19.00 6.63
C GLU A 239 4.92 17.51 6.86
N ALA A 240 4.54 17.12 8.08
CA ALA A 240 4.12 15.76 8.36
C ALA A 240 2.90 15.38 7.53
N HIS A 241 2.97 14.28 6.80
CA HIS A 241 1.84 13.78 6.01
C HIS A 241 0.86 13.06 6.94
N THR A 242 -0.23 13.72 7.28
CA THR A 242 -1.21 13.23 8.27
C THR A 242 -2.52 12.79 7.64
N ASP A 243 -3.21 11.89 8.32
CA ASP A 243 -4.56 11.43 7.95
C ASP A 243 -5.63 12.38 8.48
N LEU A 244 -6.56 12.77 7.62
CA LEU A 244 -7.65 13.71 7.91
C LEU A 244 -8.59 13.21 9.03
N VAL A 245 -8.78 11.89 9.15
CA VAL A 245 -9.75 11.31 10.09
C VAL A 245 -9.12 11.04 11.43
N THR A 246 -7.92 10.50 11.44
CA THR A 246 -7.23 10.07 12.68
C THR A 246 -6.27 11.09 13.23
N GLY A 247 -5.83 12.06 12.41
CA GLY A 247 -4.77 13.01 12.72
C GLY A 247 -3.37 12.39 12.83
N LYS A 248 -3.22 11.07 12.65
CA LYS A 248 -1.94 10.38 12.74
C LYS A 248 -1.10 10.60 11.48
N GLN A 249 0.21 10.65 11.66
CA GLN A 249 1.15 10.69 10.54
C GLN A 249 1.15 9.34 9.82
N TYR A 250 1.12 9.36 8.49
CA TYR A 250 1.24 8.17 7.66
C TYR A 250 2.62 7.55 7.78
N THR A 251 2.63 6.22 7.76
CA THR A 251 3.85 5.43 7.84
C THR A 251 4.00 4.52 6.63
N ALA A 252 5.25 4.14 6.35
CA ALA A 252 5.59 3.13 5.36
C ALA A 252 6.42 2.03 6.02
N LYS A 253 6.06 0.76 5.80
CA LYS A 253 6.92 -0.37 6.16
C LYS A 253 7.98 -0.60 5.11
N ASN A 254 7.58 -0.48 3.85
CA ASN A 254 8.43 -0.69 2.68
C ASN A 254 8.35 0.52 1.76
N ILE A 255 9.49 0.88 1.20
CA ILE A 255 9.60 1.90 0.16
C ILE A 255 10.37 1.28 -1.00
N ILE A 256 9.83 1.40 -2.21
CA ILE A 256 10.54 1.13 -3.46
C ILE A 256 10.66 2.46 -4.18
N THR A 257 11.86 2.82 -4.63
CA THR A 257 12.07 4.06 -5.39
C THR A 257 12.89 3.79 -6.63
N TYR A 258 12.48 4.40 -7.73
CA TYR A 258 13.21 4.39 -9.00
C TYR A 258 12.87 5.61 -9.84
N GLN A 259 13.71 5.89 -10.83
CA GLN A 259 13.54 7.03 -11.70
C GLN A 259 13.14 6.61 -13.11
N VAL A 260 12.26 7.39 -13.73
CA VAL A 260 11.86 7.24 -15.13
C VAL A 260 11.97 8.60 -15.84
N LYS A 261 12.27 8.56 -17.13
CA LYS A 261 12.22 9.78 -17.95
C LYS A 261 10.77 10.24 -18.06
N ASN A 262 10.55 11.53 -17.95
CA ASN A 262 9.26 12.16 -18.17
C ASN A 262 9.42 13.47 -18.96
N SER A 263 8.35 13.86 -19.63
CA SER A 263 8.26 15.14 -20.36
C SER A 263 6.83 15.64 -20.38
N SER A 264 6.66 16.97 -20.48
CA SER A 264 5.35 17.55 -20.77
C SER A 264 5.05 17.42 -22.25
N TYR A 265 3.86 16.89 -22.60
CA TYR A 265 3.47 16.73 -24.00
C TYR A 265 2.51 17.82 -24.52
N ASP A 266 2.01 18.68 -23.62
CA ASP A 266 1.13 19.78 -24.00
C ASP A 266 1.36 21.07 -23.20
N SER A 267 0.70 22.16 -23.60
CA SER A 267 0.80 23.46 -22.94
C SER A 267 0.17 23.52 -21.56
N TYR A 268 -0.66 22.53 -21.20
CA TYR A 268 -1.22 22.38 -19.86
C TYR A 268 -0.20 21.75 -18.89
N GLY A 269 0.88 21.16 -19.42
CA GLY A 269 1.95 20.52 -18.67
C GLY A 269 1.66 19.08 -18.27
N ARG A 270 0.71 18.41 -18.96
CA ARG A 270 0.46 16.99 -18.73
C ARG A 270 1.69 16.17 -19.08
N GLN A 271 1.97 15.18 -18.27
CA GLN A 271 3.19 14.40 -18.35
C GLN A 271 2.99 13.12 -19.17
N GLU A 272 4.02 12.75 -19.90
CA GLU A 272 4.25 11.43 -20.48
C GLU A 272 5.44 10.81 -19.76
N LEU A 273 5.35 9.52 -19.42
CA LEU A 273 6.37 8.79 -18.67
C LEU A 273 6.86 7.57 -19.46
N ASP A 274 8.17 7.38 -19.51
CA ASP A 274 8.81 6.16 -20.04
C ASP A 274 8.80 5.07 -18.95
N ASN A 275 7.60 4.64 -18.55
CA ASN A 275 7.38 3.67 -17.48
C ASN A 275 7.31 2.20 -17.96
N ILE A 276 7.49 1.97 -19.28
CA ILE A 276 7.68 0.64 -19.89
C ILE A 276 9.15 0.52 -20.24
N GLY A 277 9.85 -0.43 -19.61
CA GLY A 277 11.30 -0.57 -19.75
C GLY A 277 11.93 -1.20 -18.52
N SER A 278 13.15 -0.83 -18.24
CA SER A 278 13.91 -1.30 -17.08
C SER A 278 14.87 -0.23 -16.57
N GLY A 279 15.31 -0.40 -15.34
CA GLY A 279 16.26 0.52 -14.72
C GLY A 279 16.70 0.05 -13.35
N GLU A 280 17.38 0.94 -12.64
CA GLU A 280 17.86 0.72 -11.28
C GLU A 280 16.97 1.48 -10.28
N GLY A 281 17.02 1.05 -9.02
CA GLY A 281 16.30 1.68 -7.92
C GLY A 281 16.76 1.13 -6.58
N TYR A 282 15.97 1.39 -5.55
CA TYR A 282 16.22 0.90 -4.20
C TYR A 282 14.95 0.29 -3.60
N TYR A 283 15.14 -0.80 -2.88
CA TYR A 283 14.17 -1.29 -1.89
C TYR A 283 14.65 -0.92 -0.50
N ILE A 284 13.77 -0.31 0.29
CA ILE A 284 14.09 0.29 1.58
C ILE A 284 13.11 -0.25 2.63
N SER A 285 13.62 -0.78 3.72
CA SER A 285 12.83 -1.26 4.86
C SER A 285 13.73 -1.39 6.10
N ASN A 286 13.16 -1.23 7.28
CA ASN A 286 13.84 -1.43 8.56
C ASN A 286 15.18 -0.67 8.70
N GLY A 287 15.26 0.57 8.23
CA GLY A 287 16.43 1.44 8.36
C GLY A 287 17.58 1.15 7.38
N TYR A 288 17.31 0.32 6.35
CA TYR A 288 18.30 -0.01 5.32
C TYR A 288 17.70 0.07 3.92
N ALA A 289 18.52 0.45 2.96
CA ALA A 289 18.25 0.42 1.54
C ALA A 289 19.17 -0.59 0.84
N VAL A 290 18.63 -1.32 -0.12
CA VAL A 290 19.40 -2.19 -1.00
C VAL A 290 19.14 -1.83 -2.46
N PRO A 291 20.17 -1.80 -3.32
CA PRO A 291 19.98 -1.56 -4.74
C PRO A 291 19.23 -2.71 -5.40
N ILE A 292 18.31 -2.35 -6.27
CA ILE A 292 17.48 -3.27 -7.05
C ILE A 292 17.45 -2.86 -8.51
N THR A 293 16.97 -3.75 -9.37
CA THR A 293 16.54 -3.43 -10.72
C THR A 293 15.01 -3.57 -10.83
N TRP A 294 14.41 -2.81 -11.73
CA TRP A 294 13.01 -2.94 -12.09
C TRP A 294 12.87 -3.21 -13.59
N GLU A 295 11.87 -3.96 -13.98
CA GLU A 295 11.52 -4.23 -15.37
C GLU A 295 9.99 -4.30 -15.54
N LYS A 296 9.47 -3.53 -16.50
CA LYS A 296 8.07 -3.57 -16.94
C LYS A 296 8.04 -3.70 -18.46
N THR A 297 7.57 -4.84 -18.97
CA THR A 297 7.66 -5.20 -20.39
C THR A 297 6.45 -4.77 -21.22
N CYS A 298 5.32 -4.46 -20.59
CA CYS A 298 4.12 -3.93 -21.24
C CYS A 298 3.24 -3.17 -20.24
N ARG A 299 2.25 -2.43 -20.72
CA ARG A 299 1.35 -1.60 -19.90
C ARG A 299 0.61 -2.39 -18.81
N SER A 300 0.13 -3.58 -19.11
CA SER A 300 -0.60 -4.45 -18.17
C SER A 300 0.27 -5.54 -17.53
N CYS A 301 1.56 -5.63 -17.91
CA CYS A 301 2.49 -6.56 -17.31
C CYS A 301 2.88 -6.11 -15.90
N LYS A 302 3.08 -7.07 -15.01
CA LYS A 302 3.61 -6.77 -13.67
C LYS A 302 4.99 -6.14 -13.79
N THR A 303 5.25 -5.11 -13.00
CA THR A 303 6.61 -4.62 -12.78
C THR A 303 7.33 -5.62 -11.88
N VAL A 304 8.48 -6.14 -12.33
CA VAL A 304 9.30 -7.09 -11.59
C VAL A 304 10.47 -6.36 -10.97
N TYR A 305 10.66 -6.54 -9.68
CA TYR A 305 11.77 -5.96 -8.93
C TYR A 305 12.73 -7.07 -8.51
N LYS A 306 14.03 -6.89 -8.74
CA LYS A 306 15.05 -7.92 -8.45
C LYS A 306 16.22 -7.34 -7.67
N TYR A 307 16.77 -8.13 -6.76
CA TYR A 307 18.08 -7.88 -6.17
C TYR A 307 19.20 -8.03 -7.20
N LYS A 308 20.42 -7.63 -6.85
CA LYS A 308 21.60 -7.76 -7.73
C LYS A 308 21.92 -9.21 -8.15
N ASP A 309 21.52 -10.18 -7.35
CA ASP A 309 21.69 -11.61 -7.66
C ASP A 309 20.64 -12.15 -8.65
N GLY A 310 19.70 -11.32 -9.08
CA GLY A 310 18.62 -11.64 -10.02
C GLY A 310 17.39 -12.28 -9.40
N GLN A 311 17.36 -12.51 -8.09
CA GLN A 311 16.15 -13.00 -7.40
C GLN A 311 15.14 -11.87 -7.25
N GLU A 312 13.84 -12.19 -7.41
CA GLU A 312 12.77 -11.22 -7.11
C GLU A 312 12.81 -10.84 -5.64
N ILE A 313 12.57 -9.54 -5.38
CA ILE A 313 12.57 -9.04 -4.00
C ILE A 313 11.41 -9.64 -3.21
N LYS A 314 11.67 -9.84 -1.92
CA LYS A 314 10.63 -10.08 -0.93
C LYS A 314 10.53 -8.87 -0.01
N LEU A 315 9.31 -8.51 0.35
CA LEU A 315 9.05 -7.35 1.19
C LEU A 315 8.69 -7.77 2.62
N ASN A 316 9.05 -6.96 3.59
CA ASN A 316 8.56 -7.13 4.95
C ASN A 316 7.03 -6.96 5.00
N ASP A 317 6.36 -7.70 5.87
CA ASP A 317 4.91 -7.58 6.07
C ASP A 317 4.54 -6.16 6.54
N GLY A 318 3.74 -5.48 5.75
CA GLY A 318 3.30 -4.10 5.95
C GLY A 318 3.11 -3.33 4.65
N ASN A 319 2.56 -2.13 4.76
CA ASN A 319 2.23 -1.30 3.60
C ASN A 319 3.49 -0.88 2.82
N THR A 320 3.30 -0.71 1.51
CA THR A 320 4.39 -0.37 0.58
C THR A 320 4.08 0.93 -0.15
N TRP A 321 5.10 1.80 -0.26
CA TRP A 321 5.08 2.98 -1.10
C TRP A 321 6.06 2.82 -2.26
N ILE A 322 5.57 2.93 -3.50
CA ILE A 322 6.40 2.93 -4.71
C ILE A 322 6.50 4.38 -5.20
N GLN A 323 7.72 4.89 -5.18
CA GLN A 323 8.07 6.26 -5.54
C GLN A 323 8.65 6.27 -6.96
N ILE A 324 7.86 6.75 -7.94
CA ILE A 324 8.28 6.82 -9.34
C ILE A 324 8.67 8.26 -9.64
N GLN A 325 9.96 8.51 -9.51
CA GLN A 325 10.54 9.85 -9.55
C GLN A 325 10.95 10.22 -10.98
N PRO A 326 10.84 11.50 -11.37
CA PRO A 326 11.44 11.98 -12.60
C PRO A 326 12.94 11.74 -12.65
N LEU A 327 13.45 11.35 -13.82
CA LEU A 327 14.88 11.16 -14.03
C LEU A 327 15.65 12.48 -13.74
N ASN A 328 16.85 12.35 -13.16
CA ASN A 328 17.75 13.47 -12.78
C ASN A 328 17.22 14.39 -11.65
N LYS A 329 16.26 13.92 -10.86
CA LYS A 329 15.88 14.56 -9.61
C LYS A 329 16.66 13.97 -8.44
N VAL A 330 16.78 14.75 -7.36
CA VAL A 330 17.53 14.33 -6.18
C VAL A 330 16.83 13.16 -5.49
N LEU A 331 17.59 12.10 -5.28
CA LEU A 331 17.28 11.01 -4.36
C LEU A 331 18.42 10.95 -3.35
N ASP A 332 18.15 11.32 -2.10
CA ASP A 332 19.12 11.23 -1.02
C ASP A 332 18.69 10.15 -0.02
N ILE A 333 19.59 9.23 0.27
CA ILE A 333 19.38 8.13 1.23
C ILE A 333 20.57 8.16 2.19
N THR A 334 20.32 8.53 3.44
CA THR A 334 21.37 8.74 4.44
C THR A 334 21.08 8.01 5.75
N GLY A 335 22.15 7.57 6.43
CA GLY A 335 22.09 7.19 7.84
C GLY A 335 22.06 8.43 8.74
N ASN A 336 21.52 8.29 9.96
CA ASN A 336 21.62 9.36 10.96
C ASN A 336 23.09 9.80 11.10
N LYS A 337 23.35 11.06 10.85
CA LYS A 337 24.59 11.70 11.27
C LYS A 337 24.52 11.78 12.80
N GLU A 338 25.08 10.79 13.50
CA GLU A 338 25.33 10.95 14.94
C GLU A 338 26.04 12.30 15.11
N ASN A 339 25.54 13.12 16.03
CA ASN A 339 26.14 14.40 16.38
C ASN A 339 27.62 14.18 16.71
N SER A 340 28.52 14.34 15.76
CA SER A 340 29.96 14.38 15.97
C SER A 340 30.43 15.70 16.60
N ASN A 341 29.57 16.30 17.42
CA ASN A 341 29.88 17.48 18.24
C ASN A 341 29.99 17.09 19.72
N ASN A 342 30.93 16.20 20.04
CA ASN A 342 31.49 16.09 21.37
C ASN A 342 32.90 15.53 21.25
N ASN A 343 33.87 16.40 20.91
CA ASN A 343 35.26 16.34 21.35
C ASN A 343 36.06 17.48 20.69
N SER A 344 35.91 18.70 21.22
CA SER A 344 36.96 19.71 21.11
C SER A 344 36.76 20.75 22.23
N SER A 345 37.05 20.30 23.46
CA SER A 345 37.36 21.17 24.55
C SER A 345 38.11 20.35 25.58
N GLU A 346 39.44 20.26 25.32
CA GLU A 346 40.46 20.04 26.37
C GLU A 346 41.82 19.96 25.63
N GLU A 347 42.42 21.14 25.40
CA GLU A 347 43.85 21.43 25.57
C GLU A 347 44.06 22.94 25.68
#